data_7f05020fca0edad56df4b331706cd289
#
_entry.id   7f05020fca0edad56df4b331706cd289
#
_cell.length_a   1.000
_cell.length_b   1.000
_cell.length_c   1.000
_cell.angle_alpha   90.00
_cell.angle_beta   90.00
_cell.angle_gamma   90.00
#
_symmetry.space_group_name_H-M   'P 1'
#
loop_
_entity.id
_entity.type
_entity.pdbx_description
1 polymer ?
#
loop_
_entity_poly.entity_id
_entity_poly.type
_entity_poly.pdbx_seq_one_letter_code
_entity_poly.pdbx_strand_id
1 'polypeptide(L)'
;MYEFDVLRVDRTTAAHGLEVREPFLDKAFMXHYFNLPTNIKCPRDGIEKYHLRKAIDVTYPGLLPHEILWRQKEAFSDGVSSFKKKSWVDELKDYADSIISDAEFEEERRLYDPMPMFKDALYLRRLYNKHYG
;
A
#
# COMPACT_ATOMS: atom_id res chain seq x y z
N MET A 1 -2.97 2.80 9.66
CA MET A 1 -3.84 2.86 8.47
C MET A 1 -4.38 4.27 8.21
N TYR A 2 -5.09 4.89 9.17
CA TYR A 2 -5.74 6.19 8.92
C TYR A 2 -4.74 7.32 8.61
N GLU A 3 -3.56 7.29 9.19
CA GLU A 3 -2.52 8.31 8.95
C GLU A 3 -1.79 8.15 7.62
N PHE A 4 -1.92 7.00 6.97
CA PHE A 4 -1.18 6.69 5.75
C PHE A 4 -2.12 6.38 4.60
N ASP A 5 -2.60 5.17 4.52
CA ASP A 5 -3.37 4.72 3.35
C ASP A 5 -4.68 5.48 3.18
N VAL A 6 -5.45 5.60 4.25
CA VAL A 6 -6.76 6.27 4.17
C VAL A 6 -6.56 7.76 3.92
N LEU A 7 -5.62 8.40 4.62
CA LEU A 7 -5.35 9.83 4.44
C LEU A 7 -4.86 10.11 3.01
N ARG A 8 -3.94 9.27 2.51
CA ARG A 8 -3.44 9.43 1.15
C ARG A 8 -4.58 9.34 0.13
N VAL A 9 -5.40 8.29 0.23
CA VAL A 9 -6.53 8.10 -0.68
C VAL A 9 -7.48 9.29 -0.62
N ASP A 10 -7.87 9.68 0.60
CA ASP A 10 -8.80 10.81 0.80
C ASP A 10 -8.28 12.09 0.14
N ARG A 11 -7.02 12.45 0.43
CA ARG A 11 -6.46 13.72 -0.07
C ARG A 11 -6.25 13.71 -1.58
N THR A 12 -5.71 12.62 -2.12
CA THR A 12 -5.42 12.58 -3.56
C THR A 12 -6.69 12.52 -4.40
N THR A 13 -7.69 11.76 -3.98
CA THR A 13 -8.95 11.67 -4.75
C THR A 13 -9.76 12.96 -4.62
N ALA A 14 -9.85 13.53 -3.40
CA ALA A 14 -10.58 14.78 -3.18
C ALA A 14 -9.99 15.93 -4.00
N ALA A 15 -8.64 15.96 -4.14
CA ALA A 15 -7.98 16.99 -4.95
C ALA A 15 -8.42 16.94 -6.43
N HIS A 16 -8.96 15.81 -6.88
CA HIS A 16 -9.43 15.62 -8.25
C HIS A 16 -10.97 15.53 -8.33
N GLY A 17 -11.66 15.89 -7.26
CA GLY A 17 -13.12 15.87 -7.22
C GLY A 17 -13.74 14.48 -7.21
N LEU A 18 -12.97 13.47 -6.78
CA LEU A 18 -13.45 12.08 -6.72
C LEU A 18 -13.80 11.71 -5.29
N GLU A 19 -14.87 10.96 -5.12
CA GLU A 19 -15.31 10.46 -3.83
C GLU A 19 -15.07 8.96 -3.73
N VAL A 20 -14.31 8.55 -2.72
CA VAL A 20 -13.95 7.16 -2.51
C VAL A 20 -15.00 6.44 -1.67
N ARG A 21 -15.30 5.20 -2.03
CA ARG A 21 -16.13 4.30 -1.22
C ARG A 21 -15.28 3.14 -0.75
N GLU A 22 -15.34 2.86 0.54
CA GLU A 22 -14.54 1.82 1.19
C GLU A 22 -15.46 0.75 1.78
N PRO A 23 -15.91 -0.22 0.97
CA PRO A 23 -16.89 -1.19 1.45
C PRO A 23 -16.41 -2.03 2.63
N PHE A 24 -15.10 -2.25 2.77
CA PHE A 24 -14.58 -3.02 3.90
C PHE A 24 -14.57 -2.22 5.21
N LEU A 25 -14.81 -0.90 5.15
CA LEU A 25 -14.95 -0.07 6.34
C LEU A 25 -16.42 0.17 6.71
N ASP A 26 -17.36 -0.42 5.96
CA ASP A 26 -18.77 -0.37 6.33
C ASP A 26 -18.98 -0.96 7.71
N LYS A 27 -19.77 -0.27 8.54
CA LYS A 27 -19.95 -0.67 9.95
C LYS A 27 -20.56 -2.06 10.09
N ALA A 28 -21.55 -2.41 9.25
CA ALA A 28 -22.19 -3.72 9.32
C ALA A 28 -21.20 -4.81 8.91
N PHE A 29 -20.40 -4.56 7.86
CA PHE A 29 -19.35 -5.50 7.45
C PHE A 29 -18.33 -5.67 8.57
N MET A 30 -17.86 -4.61 9.12
CA MET A 30 -16.87 -4.68 10.20
C MET A 30 -17.36 -5.45 11.41
N UNK A 31 -18.44 -5.18 11.77
CA UNK A 31 -19.01 -5.81 12.78
C UNK A 31 -19.15 -7.21 12.62
N HIS A 32 -19.61 -7.57 11.56
CA HIS A 32 -19.68 -8.99 11.22
C HIS A 32 -18.29 -9.63 11.20
N TYR A 33 -17.36 -9.03 10.49
CA TYR A 33 -16.03 -9.61 10.33
C TYR A 33 -15.29 -9.73 11.68
N PHE A 34 -15.37 -8.72 12.55
CA PHE A 34 -14.67 -8.79 13.84
C PHE A 34 -15.25 -9.85 14.76
N ASN A 35 -16.54 -10.17 14.63
CA ASN A 35 -17.16 -11.22 15.42
C ASN A 35 -16.81 -12.64 14.97
N LEU A 36 -16.22 -12.80 13.79
CA LEU A 36 -15.79 -14.12 13.34
C LEU A 36 -14.64 -14.64 14.22
N PRO A 37 -14.61 -15.95 14.50
CA PRO A 37 -13.49 -16.56 15.23
C PRO A 37 -12.14 -16.28 14.55
N THR A 38 -11.09 -16.14 15.36
CA THR A 38 -9.76 -15.79 14.85
C THR A 38 -9.25 -16.80 13.83
N ASN A 39 -9.49 -18.10 14.06
CA ASN A 39 -9.02 -19.14 13.14
C ASN A 39 -9.63 -19.04 11.74
N ILE A 40 -10.80 -18.41 11.62
CA ILE A 40 -11.40 -18.17 10.30
C ILE A 40 -10.68 -17.01 9.59
N LYS A 41 -10.18 -16.05 10.36
CA LYS A 41 -9.51 -14.86 9.80
C LYS A 41 -8.06 -15.11 9.41
N CYS A 42 -7.46 -16.22 9.87
CA CYS A 42 -6.09 -16.56 9.54
C CYS A 42 -5.93 -16.99 8.09
N PRO A 43 -4.76 -16.76 7.49
CA PRO A 43 -4.47 -17.33 6.17
C PRO A 43 -4.61 -18.84 6.20
N ARG A 44 -5.00 -19.43 5.08
CA ARG A 44 -5.12 -20.89 4.94
C ARG A 44 -4.33 -21.31 3.70
N ASP A 45 -3.44 -22.28 3.89
CA ASP A 45 -2.60 -22.81 2.82
C ASP A 45 -1.78 -21.71 2.12
N GLY A 46 -1.30 -20.73 2.91
CA GLY A 46 -0.53 -19.62 2.39
C GLY A 46 -1.35 -18.52 1.70
N ILE A 47 -2.66 -18.69 1.64
CA ILE A 47 -3.53 -17.73 0.95
C ILE A 47 -4.13 -16.77 1.98
N GLU A 48 -3.81 -15.49 1.85
CA GLU A 48 -4.39 -14.44 2.67
C GLU A 48 -5.83 -14.14 2.25
N LYS A 49 -6.65 -13.74 3.23
CA LYS A 49 -8.06 -13.41 3.02
C LYS A 49 -8.85 -14.61 2.46
N TYR A 50 -8.44 -15.82 2.82
CA TYR A 50 -9.00 -17.07 2.26
C TYR A 50 -10.53 -17.10 2.32
N HIS A 51 -11.10 -16.80 3.49
CA HIS A 51 -12.56 -16.93 3.66
C HIS A 51 -13.34 -15.88 2.87
N LEU A 52 -12.78 -14.67 2.71
CA LEU A 52 -13.40 -13.66 1.86
C LEU A 52 -13.40 -14.10 0.39
N ARG A 53 -12.26 -14.61 -0.08
CA ARG A 53 -12.14 -15.14 -1.45
C ARG A 53 -13.10 -16.31 -1.66
N LYS A 54 -13.13 -17.25 -0.70
CA LYS A 54 -14.01 -18.42 -0.77
C LYS A 54 -15.49 -18.03 -0.76
N ALA A 55 -15.85 -17.01 0.02
CA ALA A 55 -17.23 -16.52 0.05
C ALA A 55 -17.65 -16.01 -1.34
N ILE A 56 -16.78 -15.24 -2.00
CA ILE A 56 -17.06 -14.74 -3.36
C ILE A 56 -17.17 -15.92 -4.34
N ASP A 57 -16.22 -16.86 -4.27
CA ASP A 57 -16.15 -18.01 -5.14
C ASP A 57 -17.43 -18.87 -5.10
N VAL A 58 -17.95 -19.09 -3.87
CA VAL A 58 -19.11 -19.94 -3.66
C VAL A 58 -20.42 -19.20 -3.95
N THR A 59 -20.50 -17.92 -3.52
CA THR A 59 -21.74 -17.16 -3.66
C THR A 59 -21.97 -16.71 -5.11
N TYR A 60 -20.90 -16.37 -5.81
CA TYR A 60 -20.98 -15.84 -7.17
C TYR A 60 -19.98 -16.56 -8.09
N PRO A 61 -20.24 -17.86 -8.39
CA PRO A 61 -19.31 -18.63 -9.21
C PRO A 61 -19.07 -17.96 -10.57
N GLY A 62 -17.80 -17.78 -10.92
CA GLY A 62 -17.42 -17.19 -12.20
C GLY A 62 -17.47 -15.67 -12.25
N LEU A 63 -17.82 -15.00 -11.14
CA LEU A 63 -17.80 -13.51 -11.11
C LEU A 63 -16.41 -12.96 -11.38
N LEU A 64 -15.40 -13.60 -10.82
CA LEU A 64 -14.00 -13.22 -11.04
C LEU A 64 -13.24 -14.40 -11.65
N PRO A 65 -12.34 -14.16 -12.59
CA PRO A 65 -11.46 -15.23 -13.08
C PRO A 65 -10.68 -15.86 -11.91
N HIS A 66 -10.47 -17.17 -11.98
CA HIS A 66 -9.79 -17.92 -10.92
C HIS A 66 -8.41 -17.35 -10.61
N GLU A 67 -7.66 -16.99 -11.64
CA GLU A 67 -6.31 -16.45 -11.51
C GLU A 67 -6.27 -15.06 -10.84
N ILE A 68 -7.39 -14.35 -10.81
CA ILE A 68 -7.52 -13.09 -10.08
C ILE A 68 -7.99 -13.35 -8.64
N LEU A 69 -9.02 -14.15 -8.50
CA LEU A 69 -9.63 -14.42 -7.19
C LEU A 69 -8.64 -15.10 -6.24
N TRP A 70 -7.81 -16.02 -6.77
CA TRP A 70 -6.90 -16.82 -5.96
C TRP A 70 -5.42 -16.43 -6.13
N ARG A 71 -5.13 -15.27 -6.73
CA ARG A 71 -3.75 -14.82 -6.92
C ARG A 71 -3.04 -14.62 -5.58
N GLN A 72 -1.71 -14.79 -5.60
CA GLN A 72 -0.88 -14.49 -4.45
C GLN A 72 -1.02 -12.99 -4.11
N LYS A 73 -1.12 -12.69 -2.81
CA LYS A 73 -1.23 -11.30 -2.37
C LYS A 73 0.12 -10.60 -2.61
N GLU A 74 0.04 -9.42 -3.16
CA GLU A 74 1.20 -8.55 -3.39
C GLU A 74 0.90 -7.17 -2.83
N ALA A 75 1.93 -6.44 -2.43
CA ALA A 75 1.78 -5.05 -2.08
C ALA A 75 1.40 -4.25 -3.34
N PHE A 76 0.72 -3.14 -3.17
CA PHE A 76 0.30 -2.32 -4.31
C PHE A 76 1.51 -1.91 -5.16
N SER A 77 2.60 -1.51 -4.50
CA SER A 77 3.84 -1.10 -5.17
C SER A 77 4.39 -2.20 -6.07
N ASP A 78 4.27 -3.46 -5.64
CA ASP A 78 4.80 -4.59 -6.41
C ASP A 78 3.82 -5.04 -7.49
N GLY A 79 2.53 -4.96 -7.18
CA GLY A 79 1.47 -5.39 -8.10
C GLY A 79 1.36 -4.54 -9.37
N VAL A 80 1.86 -3.29 -9.35
CA VAL A 80 1.85 -2.44 -10.55
C VAL A 80 3.13 -2.59 -11.36
N SER A 81 4.10 -3.37 -10.87
CA SER A 81 5.35 -3.62 -11.59
C SER A 81 5.22 -4.90 -12.42
N SER A 82 5.87 -4.92 -13.58
CA SER A 82 5.87 -6.12 -14.39
C SER A 82 6.83 -7.15 -13.79
N PHE A 83 6.56 -8.43 -14.03
CA PHE A 83 7.39 -9.53 -13.53
C PHE A 83 8.86 -9.44 -13.96
N LYS A 84 9.14 -8.70 -15.01
CA LYS A 84 10.49 -8.65 -15.62
C LYS A 84 11.19 -7.30 -15.44
N LYS A 85 10.57 -6.36 -14.73
CA LYS A 85 11.15 -5.03 -14.54
C LYS A 85 11.27 -4.72 -13.06
N LYS A 86 12.18 -3.82 -12.73
CA LYS A 86 12.31 -3.30 -11.38
C LYS A 86 10.99 -2.70 -10.91
N SER A 87 10.74 -2.77 -9.63
CA SER A 87 9.58 -2.09 -9.06
C SER A 87 9.82 -0.57 -9.13
N TRP A 88 8.74 0.20 -9.10
CA TRP A 88 8.88 1.66 -9.09
C TRP A 88 9.62 2.13 -7.82
N VAL A 89 9.56 1.34 -6.75
CA VAL A 89 10.30 1.63 -5.51
C VAL A 89 11.80 1.49 -5.77
N ASP A 90 12.21 0.44 -6.50
CA ASP A 90 13.63 0.27 -6.84
C ASP A 90 14.12 1.37 -7.77
N GLU A 91 13.27 1.79 -8.73
CA GLU A 91 13.62 2.92 -9.60
C GLU A 91 13.80 4.21 -8.82
N LEU A 92 12.93 4.44 -7.82
CA LEU A 92 13.04 5.62 -6.96
C LEU A 92 14.32 5.57 -6.12
N LYS A 93 14.67 4.40 -5.60
CA LYS A 93 15.92 4.21 -4.85
C LYS A 93 17.15 4.49 -5.73
N ASP A 94 17.18 3.89 -6.91
CA ASP A 94 18.29 4.10 -7.85
C ASP A 94 18.41 5.60 -8.21
N TYR A 95 17.29 6.24 -8.44
CA TYR A 95 17.29 7.67 -8.73
C TYR A 95 17.82 8.48 -7.54
N ALA A 96 17.33 8.22 -6.33
CA ALA A 96 17.81 8.93 -5.14
C ALA A 96 19.30 8.69 -4.90
N ASP A 97 19.78 7.47 -5.13
CA ASP A 97 21.19 7.13 -5.01
C ASP A 97 22.06 7.89 -6.04
N SER A 98 21.49 8.15 -7.21
CA SER A 98 22.22 8.85 -8.26
C SER A 98 22.37 10.35 -8.01
N ILE A 99 21.49 10.95 -7.19
CA ILE A 99 21.47 12.40 -6.98
C ILE A 99 21.83 12.84 -5.56
N ILE A 100 21.94 11.91 -4.61
CA ILE A 100 22.29 12.23 -3.21
C ILE A 100 23.52 11.41 -2.83
N SER A 101 24.63 12.10 -2.59
CA SER A 101 25.85 11.41 -2.15
C SER A 101 25.69 10.91 -0.70
N ASP A 102 26.52 9.95 -0.31
CA ASP A 102 26.49 9.40 1.06
C ASP A 102 26.80 10.48 2.10
N ALA A 103 27.76 11.35 1.80
CA ALA A 103 28.13 12.42 2.71
C ALA A 103 26.97 13.41 2.92
N GLU A 104 26.36 13.82 1.82
CA GLU A 104 25.19 14.70 1.85
C GLU A 104 24.02 14.07 2.61
N PHE A 105 23.77 12.78 2.39
CA PHE A 105 22.72 12.05 3.08
C PHE A 105 22.96 12.04 4.59
N GLU A 106 24.18 11.69 5.04
CA GLU A 106 24.49 11.59 6.45
C GLU A 106 24.46 12.96 7.16
N GLU A 107 24.75 14.03 6.45
CA GLU A 107 24.67 15.38 7.01
C GLU A 107 23.20 15.83 7.11
N GLU A 108 22.47 15.75 6.02
CA GLU A 108 21.14 16.36 5.93
C GLU A 108 20.06 15.56 6.68
N ARG A 109 20.15 14.23 6.70
CA ARG A 109 19.12 13.41 7.37
C ARG A 109 18.92 13.80 8.84
N ARG A 110 19.99 14.31 9.49
CA ARG A 110 19.97 14.70 10.90
C ARG A 110 19.14 15.95 11.19
N LEU A 111 18.79 16.69 10.15
CA LEU A 111 17.99 17.92 10.29
C LEU A 111 16.49 17.63 10.44
N TYR A 112 16.07 16.38 10.27
CA TYR A 112 14.65 16.03 10.22
C TYR A 112 14.22 15.12 11.37
N ASP A 113 12.97 15.31 11.78
CA ASP A 113 12.30 14.43 12.73
C ASP A 113 10.93 14.07 12.11
N PRO A 114 10.61 12.78 11.86
CA PRO A 114 11.53 11.65 12.01
C PRO A 114 12.67 11.68 10.98
N MET A 115 13.81 11.17 11.41
CA MET A 115 15.02 11.16 10.59
C MET A 115 14.89 10.18 9.43
N PRO A 116 15.10 10.62 8.18
CA PRO A 116 15.08 9.71 7.05
C PRO A 116 16.08 8.56 7.18
N MET A 117 15.60 7.32 6.93
CA MET A 117 16.43 6.12 7.07
C MET A 117 17.17 5.78 5.79
N PHE A 118 16.70 6.27 4.64
CA PHE A 118 17.23 5.95 3.32
C PHE A 118 17.21 7.21 2.44
N LYS A 119 18.00 7.20 1.36
CA LYS A 119 18.10 8.36 0.46
C LYS A 119 16.79 8.68 -0.24
N ASP A 120 16.01 7.64 -0.61
CA ASP A 120 14.69 7.87 -1.21
C ASP A 120 13.74 8.56 -0.23
N ALA A 121 13.82 8.24 1.07
CA ALA A 121 13.03 8.93 2.09
C ALA A 121 13.47 10.39 2.22
N LEU A 122 14.77 10.66 2.16
CA LEU A 122 15.28 12.04 2.18
C LEU A 122 14.82 12.80 0.92
N TYR A 123 14.89 12.16 -0.24
CA TYR A 123 14.42 12.77 -1.49
C TYR A 123 12.93 13.16 -1.39
N LEU A 124 12.10 12.26 -0.86
CA LEU A 124 10.67 12.56 -0.68
C LEU A 124 10.46 13.69 0.35
N ARG A 125 11.29 13.76 1.39
CA ARG A 125 11.22 14.85 2.36
C ARG A 125 11.58 16.19 1.71
N ARG A 126 12.59 16.22 0.84
CA ARG A 126 12.94 17.43 0.07
C ARG A 126 11.77 17.87 -0.81
N LEU A 127 11.13 16.92 -1.50
CA LEU A 127 9.96 17.25 -2.32
C LEU A 127 8.83 17.83 -1.47
N TYR A 128 8.57 17.20 -0.32
CA TYR A 128 7.52 17.69 0.59
C TYR A 128 7.83 19.13 1.01
N ASN A 129 9.07 19.40 1.46
CA ASN A 129 9.43 20.72 1.94
C ASN A 129 9.38 21.77 0.82
N LYS A 130 9.72 21.39 -0.41
CA LYS A 130 9.64 22.27 -1.57
C LYS A 130 8.21 22.76 -1.84
N HIS A 131 7.22 21.92 -1.56
CA HIS A 131 5.83 22.22 -1.91
C HIS A 131 4.98 22.65 -0.72
N TYR A 132 5.35 22.26 0.49
CA TYR A 132 4.51 22.46 1.68
C TYR A 132 5.28 23.03 2.89
N GLY A 133 6.62 23.14 2.82
CA GLY A 133 7.47 23.64 3.92
C GLY A 133 7.59 25.14 3.96
#